data_c8c4495dc73a1ee296c5bb44d55c24e8
#
_entry.id   c8c4495dc73a1ee296c5bb44d55c24e8
#
_cell.length_a   1.000
_cell.length_b   1.000
_cell.length_c   1.000
_cell.angle_alpha   90.00
_cell.angle_beta   90.00
_cell.angle_gamma   90.00
#
_symmetry.space_group_name_H-M   'P 1'
#
loop_
_entity.id
_entity.type
_entity.pdbx_description
1 polymer ?
#
loop_
_entity_poly.entity_id
_entity_poly.type
_entity_poly.pdbx_seq_one_letter_code
_entity_poly.pdbx_strand_id
1 'polypeptide(L)'
;MRSGKGELVRRILLENYESYYRLAFSYVHQEADAMDIVQEGAYRAMLKADTLREESFAGTWVYRIMINEAKEYLRKNRREYAQPDENLAAAEQYRDPDLMAALDGLPEEERTLIVLRYFEDRQLAEIAEILQENLSTVKSRLYRTLAKLRARLSVQEGA
;
A
#
# COMPACT_ATOMS: atom_id res chain seq x y z
N MET A 1 -18.02 9.13 25.36
CA MET A 1 -18.75 9.37 24.10
C MET A 1 -17.76 9.42 22.94
N ARG A 2 -17.96 8.55 21.96
CA ARG A 2 -17.08 8.58 20.78
C ARG A 2 -17.42 9.77 19.91
N SER A 3 -16.41 10.48 19.42
CA SER A 3 -16.63 11.57 18.50
C SER A 3 -17.17 11.05 17.16
N GLY A 4 -17.84 11.91 16.40
CA GLY A 4 -18.27 11.54 15.05
C GLY A 4 -17.12 11.14 14.16
N LYS A 5 -15.94 11.73 14.37
CA LYS A 5 -14.72 11.38 13.63
C LYS A 5 -14.23 9.99 13.98
N GLY A 6 -14.33 9.59 15.24
CA GLY A 6 -13.98 8.24 15.66
C GLY A 6 -14.85 7.19 15.01
N GLU A 7 -16.16 7.41 14.95
CA GLU A 7 -17.06 6.49 14.27
C GLU A 7 -16.82 6.43 12.76
N LEU A 8 -16.53 7.57 12.15
CA LEU A 8 -16.18 7.63 10.72
C LEU A 8 -14.91 6.81 10.42
N VAL A 9 -13.87 7.03 11.21
CA VAL A 9 -12.59 6.30 11.02
C VAL A 9 -12.82 4.81 11.23
N ARG A 10 -13.56 4.42 12.26
CA ARG A 10 -13.88 3.02 12.52
C ARG A 10 -14.58 2.38 11.33
N ARG A 11 -15.57 3.05 10.77
CA ARG A 11 -16.31 2.55 9.60
C ARG A 11 -15.39 2.37 8.39
N ILE A 12 -14.54 3.36 8.13
CA ILE A 12 -13.58 3.31 7.02
C ILE A 12 -12.64 2.11 7.19
N LEU A 13 -12.13 1.90 8.39
CA LEU A 13 -11.24 0.78 8.68
C LEU A 13 -11.93 -0.56 8.42
N LEU A 14 -13.18 -0.70 8.86
CA LEU A 14 -13.92 -1.95 8.68
C LEU A 14 -14.26 -2.20 7.21
N GLU A 15 -14.68 -1.16 6.49
CA GLU A 15 -15.08 -1.29 5.07
C GLU A 15 -13.90 -1.55 4.15
N ASN A 16 -12.70 -1.11 4.52
CA ASN A 16 -11.53 -1.18 3.64
C ASN A 16 -10.41 -2.05 4.20
N TYR A 17 -10.72 -2.94 5.13
CA TYR A 17 -9.71 -3.78 5.78
C TYR A 17 -8.88 -4.57 4.78
N GLU A 18 -9.53 -5.19 3.79
CA GLU A 18 -8.83 -5.97 2.78
C GLU A 18 -7.88 -5.12 1.94
N SER A 19 -8.28 -3.88 1.61
CA SER A 19 -7.44 -2.95 0.88
C SER A 19 -6.16 -2.65 1.65
N TYR A 20 -6.28 -2.36 2.93
CA TYR A 20 -5.12 -2.05 3.77
C TYR A 20 -4.24 -3.27 3.96
N TYR A 21 -4.84 -4.45 4.07
CA TYR A 21 -4.10 -5.70 4.16
C TYR A 21 -3.27 -5.95 2.89
N ARG A 22 -3.89 -5.79 1.70
CA ARG A 22 -3.16 -5.97 0.44
C ARG A 22 -2.02 -4.97 0.31
N LEU A 23 -2.27 -3.72 0.70
CA LEU A 23 -1.25 -2.68 0.68
C LEU A 23 -0.08 -3.06 1.59
N ALA A 24 -0.35 -3.42 2.82
CA ALA A 24 0.67 -3.83 3.78
C ALA A 24 1.42 -5.07 3.28
N PHE A 25 0.69 -6.05 2.73
CA PHE A 25 1.28 -7.26 2.19
C PHE A 25 2.27 -6.96 1.06
N SER A 26 1.99 -5.95 0.24
CA SER A 26 2.91 -5.56 -0.83
C SER A 26 4.28 -5.09 -0.31
N TYR A 27 4.35 -4.69 0.95
CA TYR A 27 5.61 -4.28 1.59
C TYR A 27 6.36 -5.44 2.24
N VAL A 28 5.65 -6.40 2.82
CA VAL A 28 6.29 -7.39 3.70
C VAL A 28 6.18 -8.84 3.22
N HIS A 29 5.25 -9.17 2.34
CA HIS A 29 5.07 -10.51 1.73
C HIS A 29 4.87 -11.63 2.74
N GLN A 30 4.41 -11.31 3.95
CA GLN A 30 4.08 -12.27 5.00
C GLN A 30 2.76 -11.88 5.65
N GLU A 31 1.86 -12.85 5.78
CA GLU A 31 0.52 -12.59 6.31
C GLU A 31 0.56 -12.02 7.73
N ALA A 32 1.35 -12.63 8.61
CA ALA A 32 1.43 -12.20 10.01
C ALA A 32 1.93 -10.76 10.11
N ASP A 33 2.95 -10.40 9.34
CA ASP A 33 3.53 -9.07 9.37
C ASP A 33 2.57 -8.04 8.78
N ALA A 34 1.87 -8.40 7.69
CA ALA A 34 0.87 -7.52 7.10
C ALA A 34 -0.28 -7.26 8.09
N MET A 35 -0.73 -8.29 8.80
CA MET A 35 -1.75 -8.15 9.84
C MET A 35 -1.29 -7.22 10.96
N ASP A 36 -0.04 -7.36 11.40
CA ASP A 36 0.53 -6.50 12.44
C ASP A 36 0.54 -5.03 12.00
N ILE A 37 0.91 -4.78 10.74
CA ILE A 37 0.93 -3.42 10.18
C ILE A 37 -0.48 -2.83 10.21
N VAL A 38 -1.47 -3.57 9.72
CA VAL A 38 -2.85 -3.09 9.66
C VAL A 38 -3.41 -2.84 11.07
N GLN A 39 -3.14 -3.74 12.01
CA GLN A 39 -3.59 -3.58 13.39
C GLN A 39 -2.98 -2.34 14.04
N GLU A 40 -1.68 -2.13 13.87
CA GLU A 40 -1.02 -0.95 14.42
C GLU A 40 -1.52 0.32 13.76
N GLY A 41 -1.69 0.29 12.43
CA GLY A 41 -2.24 1.43 11.70
C GLY A 41 -3.66 1.76 12.12
N ALA A 42 -4.49 0.74 12.31
CA ALA A 42 -5.87 0.93 12.79
C ALA A 42 -5.89 1.54 14.20
N TYR A 43 -5.03 1.05 15.08
CA TYR A 43 -4.91 1.58 16.43
C TYR A 43 -4.52 3.07 16.41
N ARG A 44 -3.53 3.43 15.61
CA ARG A 44 -3.10 4.82 15.47
C ARG A 44 -4.18 5.69 14.88
N ALA A 45 -4.89 5.20 13.87
CA ALA A 45 -5.98 5.95 13.25
C ALA A 45 -7.08 6.25 14.26
N MET A 46 -7.45 5.26 15.08
CA MET A 46 -8.47 5.47 16.11
C MET A 46 -8.01 6.44 17.19
N LEU A 47 -6.75 6.32 17.64
CA LEU A 47 -6.20 7.25 18.63
C LEU A 47 -6.18 8.69 18.15
N LYS A 48 -5.89 8.88 16.85
CA LYS A 48 -5.71 10.22 16.27
C LYS A 48 -6.95 10.73 15.54
N ALA A 49 -8.06 10.02 15.61
CA ALA A 49 -9.27 10.37 14.86
C ALA A 49 -9.71 11.82 15.11
N ASP A 50 -9.58 12.30 16.33
CA ASP A 50 -9.97 13.67 16.67
C ASP A 50 -9.09 14.74 16.04
N THR A 51 -7.90 14.35 15.55
CA THR A 51 -7.00 15.29 14.85
C THR A 51 -7.37 15.46 13.38
N LEU A 52 -8.25 14.63 12.86
CA LEU A 52 -8.72 14.74 11.48
C LEU A 52 -9.47 16.05 11.30
N ARG A 53 -8.99 16.89 10.37
CA ARG A 53 -9.56 18.22 10.17
C ARG A 53 -10.84 18.19 9.33
N GLU A 54 -10.84 17.41 8.25
CA GLU A 54 -11.97 17.31 7.35
C GLU A 54 -12.40 15.86 7.18
N GLU A 55 -13.67 15.59 7.42
CA GLU A 55 -14.20 14.23 7.32
C GLU A 55 -14.13 13.67 5.91
N SER A 56 -14.28 14.53 4.89
CA SER A 56 -14.16 14.11 3.49
C SER A 56 -12.77 13.61 3.14
N PHE A 57 -11.77 13.91 3.95
CA PHE A 57 -10.37 13.51 3.73
C PHE A 57 -9.99 12.26 4.51
N ALA A 58 -10.93 11.67 5.23
CA ALA A 58 -10.66 10.56 6.14
C ALA A 58 -10.06 9.35 5.43
N GLY A 59 -10.56 9.00 4.25
CA GLY A 59 -10.04 7.87 3.49
C GLY A 59 -8.57 8.04 3.11
N THR A 60 -8.23 9.22 2.60
CA THR A 60 -6.83 9.56 2.27
C THR A 60 -5.96 9.52 3.51
N TRP A 61 -6.46 10.06 4.60
CA TRP A 61 -5.75 10.14 5.87
C TRP A 61 -5.42 8.75 6.42
N VAL A 62 -6.38 7.82 6.35
CA VAL A 62 -6.15 6.45 6.80
C VAL A 62 -5.10 5.74 5.91
N TYR A 63 -5.16 5.91 4.59
CA TYR A 63 -4.14 5.36 3.71
C TYR A 63 -2.74 5.86 4.05
N ARG A 64 -2.61 7.15 4.35
CA ARG A 64 -1.31 7.72 4.77
C ARG A 64 -0.80 7.05 6.03
N ILE A 65 -1.67 6.81 7.00
CA ILE A 65 -1.29 6.13 8.24
C ILE A 65 -0.82 4.72 7.95
N MET A 66 -1.54 3.97 7.11
CA MET A 66 -1.19 2.60 6.77
C MET A 66 0.15 2.52 6.04
N ILE A 67 0.39 3.41 5.08
CA ILE A 67 1.65 3.45 4.35
C ILE A 67 2.81 3.79 5.29
N ASN A 68 2.62 4.76 6.15
CA ASN A 68 3.66 5.14 7.13
C ASN A 68 3.97 4.00 8.08
N GLU A 69 2.96 3.25 8.50
CA GLU A 69 3.17 2.08 9.35
C GLU A 69 3.96 0.98 8.62
N ALA A 70 3.63 0.73 7.35
CA ALA A 70 4.35 -0.25 6.55
C ALA A 70 5.83 0.14 6.38
N LYS A 71 6.09 1.41 6.09
CA LYS A 71 7.45 1.92 5.97
C LYS A 71 8.21 1.82 7.29
N GLU A 72 7.56 2.15 8.39
CA GLU A 72 8.18 2.08 9.72
C GLU A 72 8.49 0.64 10.10
N TYR A 73 7.59 -0.27 9.76
CA TYR A 73 7.80 -1.69 10.00
C TYR A 73 9.05 -2.20 9.25
N LEU A 74 9.17 -1.86 7.97
CA LEU A 74 10.34 -2.23 7.18
C LEU A 74 11.62 -1.62 7.74
N ARG A 75 11.57 -0.36 8.18
CA ARG A 75 12.74 0.30 8.74
C ARG A 75 13.23 -0.42 10.00
N LYS A 76 12.32 -0.83 10.86
CA LYS A 76 12.66 -1.55 12.11
C LYS A 76 13.18 -2.95 11.87
N ASN A 77 12.74 -3.59 10.79
CA ASN A 77 13.02 -5.01 10.53
C ASN A 77 13.87 -5.18 9.25
N ARG A 78 14.77 -4.25 8.96
CA ARG A 78 15.58 -4.24 7.75
C ARG A 78 16.31 -5.54 7.45
N ARG A 79 16.83 -6.18 8.49
CA ARG A 79 17.62 -7.40 8.31
C ARG A 79 16.79 -8.56 7.78
N GLU A 80 15.53 -8.64 8.20
CA GLU A 80 14.63 -9.70 7.77
C GLU A 80 14.20 -9.53 6.32
N TYR A 81 14.07 -8.28 5.85
CA TYR A 81 13.57 -7.99 4.51
C TYR A 81 14.66 -7.68 3.50
N ALA A 82 15.93 -7.69 3.92
CA ALA A 82 17.06 -7.51 3.02
C ALA A 82 17.37 -8.75 2.18
N GLN A 83 16.85 -9.92 2.58
CA GLN A 83 17.02 -11.15 1.83
C GLN A 83 15.76 -11.46 1.03
N PRO A 84 15.90 -11.98 -0.19
CA PRO A 84 14.71 -12.38 -0.97
C PRO A 84 13.92 -13.42 -0.19
N ASP A 85 12.66 -13.16 -0.01
CA ASP A 85 11.77 -14.09 0.66
C ASP A 85 11.44 -15.22 -0.30
N GLU A 86 11.83 -16.44 0.06
CA GLU A 86 11.52 -17.62 -0.72
C GLU A 86 10.11 -18.15 -0.46
N ASN A 87 9.36 -17.46 0.42
CA ASN A 87 8.05 -17.95 0.83
C ASN A 87 6.98 -17.55 -0.20
N LEU A 88 6.88 -18.38 -1.24
CA LEU A 88 5.92 -18.18 -2.34
C LEU A 88 4.49 -18.52 -1.94
N ALA A 89 4.26 -19.02 -0.71
CA ALA A 89 2.92 -19.42 -0.27
C ALA A 89 1.94 -18.26 -0.20
N ALA A 90 2.43 -17.04 -0.07
CA ALA A 90 1.59 -15.84 -0.02
C ALA A 90 1.20 -15.33 -1.42
N ALA A 91 1.71 -15.96 -2.48
CA ALA A 91 1.45 -15.54 -3.86
C ALA A 91 0.00 -15.73 -4.30
N GLU A 92 -0.82 -16.42 -3.50
CA GLU A 92 -2.23 -16.62 -3.82
C GLU A 92 -3.03 -15.33 -3.88
N GLN A 93 -2.58 -14.26 -3.21
CA GLN A 93 -3.26 -12.97 -3.23
C GLN A 93 -3.00 -12.18 -4.51
N TYR A 94 -1.91 -12.49 -5.18
CA TYR A 94 -1.59 -11.93 -6.49
C TYR A 94 -1.61 -13.10 -7.47
N ARG A 95 -2.59 -13.11 -8.38
CA ARG A 95 -2.88 -14.26 -9.22
C ARG A 95 -1.79 -14.64 -10.22
N ASP A 96 -0.82 -13.76 -10.43
CA ASP A 96 0.23 -13.94 -11.41
C ASP A 96 1.60 -13.85 -10.74
N PRO A 97 2.33 -14.99 -10.60
CA PRO A 97 3.67 -14.98 -9.99
C PRO A 97 4.67 -14.10 -10.74
N ASP A 98 4.55 -14.01 -12.06
CA ASP A 98 5.47 -13.18 -12.87
C ASP A 98 5.22 -11.70 -12.61
N LEU A 99 3.95 -11.31 -12.51
CA LEU A 99 3.58 -9.95 -12.16
C LEU A 99 4.06 -9.61 -10.75
N MET A 100 3.89 -10.52 -9.82
CA MET A 100 4.31 -10.33 -8.44
C MET A 100 5.83 -10.15 -8.35
N ALA A 101 6.59 -10.98 -9.04
CA ALA A 101 8.05 -10.86 -9.08
C ALA A 101 8.47 -9.51 -9.70
N ALA A 102 7.78 -9.09 -10.75
CA ALA A 102 8.07 -7.81 -11.39
C ALA A 102 7.77 -6.63 -10.45
N LEU A 103 6.68 -6.70 -9.68
CA LEU A 103 6.33 -5.68 -8.70
C LEU A 103 7.36 -5.63 -7.56
N ASP A 104 7.80 -6.79 -7.09
CA ASP A 104 8.78 -6.87 -6.00
C ASP A 104 10.13 -6.27 -6.41
N GLY A 105 10.46 -6.32 -7.68
CA GLY A 105 11.68 -5.71 -8.19
C GLY A 105 11.62 -4.21 -8.36
N LEU A 106 10.44 -3.59 -8.18
CA LEU A 106 10.30 -2.15 -8.28
C LEU A 106 10.71 -1.45 -6.98
N PRO A 107 11.22 -0.22 -7.06
CA PRO A 107 11.36 0.60 -5.86
C PRO A 107 10.02 0.73 -5.14
N GLU A 108 10.08 0.88 -3.82
CA GLU A 108 8.91 0.93 -2.96
C GLU A 108 7.86 1.95 -3.43
N GLU A 109 8.30 3.14 -3.81
CA GLU A 109 7.38 4.21 -4.26
C GLU A 109 6.64 3.86 -5.54
N GLU A 110 7.32 3.21 -6.48
CA GLU A 110 6.71 2.78 -7.72
C GLU A 110 5.73 1.63 -7.48
N ARG A 111 6.11 0.68 -6.64
CA ARG A 111 5.25 -0.45 -6.28
C ARG A 111 3.98 0.03 -5.58
N THR A 112 4.11 0.94 -4.61
CA THR A 112 2.97 1.51 -3.91
C THR A 112 1.99 2.18 -4.88
N LEU A 113 2.52 2.93 -5.85
CA LEU A 113 1.69 3.59 -6.86
C LEU A 113 0.89 2.57 -7.68
N ILE A 114 1.52 1.49 -8.11
CA ILE A 114 0.83 0.44 -8.88
C ILE A 114 -0.24 -0.24 -8.03
N VAL A 115 0.04 -0.54 -6.77
CA VAL A 115 -0.94 -1.16 -5.88
C VAL A 115 -2.17 -0.25 -5.70
N LEU A 116 -1.95 1.02 -5.42
CA LEU A 116 -3.05 1.97 -5.23
C LEU A 116 -3.88 2.16 -6.51
N ARG A 117 -3.22 2.22 -7.66
CA ARG A 117 -3.90 2.47 -8.93
C ARG A 117 -4.67 1.25 -9.45
N TYR A 118 -4.05 0.08 -9.43
CA TYR A 118 -4.61 -1.10 -10.10
C TYR A 118 -5.23 -2.13 -9.18
N PHE A 119 -4.74 -2.26 -7.95
CA PHE A 119 -5.33 -3.20 -7.00
C PHE A 119 -6.36 -2.54 -6.10
N GLU A 120 -6.17 -1.27 -5.74
CA GLU A 120 -7.10 -0.54 -4.89
C GLU A 120 -8.01 0.41 -5.69
N ASP A 121 -7.81 0.46 -6.99
CA ASP A 121 -8.66 1.19 -7.95
C ASP A 121 -8.82 2.68 -7.58
N ARG A 122 -7.73 3.31 -7.15
CA ARG A 122 -7.74 4.72 -6.79
C ARG A 122 -7.39 5.59 -7.99
N GLN A 123 -8.03 6.76 -8.06
CA GLN A 123 -7.74 7.74 -9.09
C GLN A 123 -6.40 8.42 -8.83
N LEU A 124 -5.71 8.85 -9.88
CA LEU A 124 -4.38 9.45 -9.73
C LEU A 124 -4.39 10.68 -8.84
N ALA A 125 -5.46 11.49 -8.89
CA ALA A 125 -5.58 12.65 -8.02
C ALA A 125 -5.64 12.25 -6.53
N GLU A 126 -6.37 11.18 -6.21
CA GLU A 126 -6.40 10.65 -4.85
C GLU A 126 -5.04 10.12 -4.42
N ILE A 127 -4.35 9.41 -5.33
CA ILE A 127 -3.03 8.87 -5.05
C ILE A 127 -2.04 9.99 -4.77
N ALA A 128 -2.10 11.07 -5.54
CA ALA A 128 -1.27 12.25 -5.32
C ALA A 128 -1.48 12.80 -3.90
N GLU A 129 -2.72 12.87 -3.46
CA GLU A 129 -3.04 13.31 -2.10
C GLU A 129 -2.54 12.32 -1.04
N ILE A 130 -2.73 11.02 -1.28
CA ILE A 130 -2.25 9.98 -0.35
C ILE A 130 -0.74 10.06 -0.18
N LEU A 131 -0.01 10.20 -1.30
CA LEU A 131 1.45 10.23 -1.29
C LEU A 131 2.03 11.61 -1.02
N GLN A 132 1.19 12.63 -0.94
CA GLN A 132 1.60 14.03 -0.71
C GLN A 132 2.57 14.52 -1.79
N GLU A 133 2.24 14.22 -3.04
CA GLU A 133 3.03 14.60 -4.20
C GLU A 133 2.16 15.29 -5.25
N ASN A 134 2.79 16.00 -6.17
CA ASN A 134 2.08 16.65 -7.27
C ASN A 134 1.52 15.61 -8.23
N LEU A 135 0.34 15.88 -8.78
CA LEU A 135 -0.29 14.99 -9.75
C LEU A 135 0.60 14.73 -10.96
N SER A 136 1.30 15.76 -11.45
CA SER A 136 2.22 15.59 -12.58
C SER A 136 3.36 14.63 -12.26
N THR A 137 3.89 14.68 -11.05
CA THR A 137 4.94 13.77 -10.58
C THR A 137 4.41 12.33 -10.52
N VAL A 138 3.19 12.15 -10.00
CA VAL A 138 2.55 10.83 -9.91
C VAL A 138 2.33 10.26 -11.31
N LYS A 139 1.84 11.06 -12.25
CA LYS A 139 1.62 10.63 -13.63
C LYS A 139 2.92 10.21 -14.31
N SER A 140 3.97 11.02 -14.17
CA SER A 140 5.28 10.70 -14.76
C SER A 140 5.84 9.41 -14.18
N ARG A 141 5.73 9.23 -12.87
CA ARG A 141 6.16 8.01 -12.21
C ARG A 141 5.36 6.80 -12.71
N LEU A 142 4.06 6.96 -12.87
CA LEU A 142 3.20 5.88 -13.37
C LEU A 142 3.63 5.42 -14.76
N TYR A 143 3.81 6.35 -15.70
CA TYR A 143 4.20 5.99 -17.07
C TYR A 143 5.57 5.31 -17.10
N ARG A 144 6.52 5.80 -16.33
CA ARG A 144 7.85 5.21 -16.24
C ARG A 144 7.78 3.81 -15.64
N THR A 145 6.98 3.64 -14.59
CA THR A 145 6.82 2.34 -13.92
C THR A 145 6.16 1.34 -14.85
N LEU A 146 5.13 1.75 -15.59
CA LEU A 146 4.45 0.87 -16.55
C LEU A 146 5.41 0.44 -17.66
N ALA A 147 6.30 1.33 -18.11
CA ALA A 147 7.30 0.97 -19.11
C ALA A 147 8.27 -0.08 -18.58
N LYS A 148 8.69 0.05 -17.31
CA LYS A 148 9.55 -0.95 -16.68
C LYS A 148 8.86 -2.30 -16.55
N LEU A 149 7.60 -2.32 -16.14
CA LEU A 149 6.83 -3.55 -16.00
C LEU A 149 6.63 -4.22 -17.35
N ARG A 150 6.30 -3.45 -18.38
CA ARG A 150 6.12 -3.97 -19.73
C ARG A 150 7.42 -4.64 -20.23
N ALA A 151 8.55 -3.98 -20.01
CA ALA A 151 9.84 -4.53 -20.44
C ALA A 151 10.16 -5.85 -19.74
N ARG A 152 9.91 -5.93 -18.42
CA ARG A 152 10.17 -7.14 -17.65
C ARG A 152 9.26 -8.29 -18.05
N LEU A 153 7.99 -8.01 -18.23
CA LEU A 153 7.01 -9.04 -18.62
C LEU A 153 7.23 -9.51 -20.05
N SER A 154 7.62 -8.61 -20.96
CA SER A 154 7.95 -8.97 -22.35
C SER A 154 9.14 -9.89 -22.44
N VAL A 155 10.17 -9.66 -21.61
CA VAL A 155 11.36 -10.53 -21.58
C VAL A 155 10.98 -11.93 -21.14
N GLN A 156 10.08 -12.06 -20.17
CA GLN A 156 9.64 -13.36 -19.69
C GLN A 156 8.79 -14.09 -20.74
N GLU A 157 7.96 -13.36 -21.48
CA GLU A 157 7.15 -13.96 -22.56
C GLU A 157 8.01 -14.37 -23.76
N GLY A 158 9.11 -13.67 -23.98
CA GLY A 158 10.02 -13.97 -25.09
C GLY A 158 11.00 -15.10 -24.82
N ALA A 159 10.98 -15.63 -23.61
CA ALA A 159 11.82 -16.75 -23.25
C ALA A 159 11.05 -18.05 -23.38
#